data_5d55cab55e49037bf2b9be3b06c40855
#
_entry.id   5d55cab55e49037bf2b9be3b06c40855
#
_cell.length_a   1.000
_cell.length_b   1.000
_cell.length_c   1.000
_cell.angle_alpha   90.00
_cell.angle_beta   90.00
_cell.angle_gamma   90.00
#
_symmetry.space_group_name_H-M   'P 1'
#
loop_
_entity.id
_entity.type
_entity.pdbx_description
1 polymer ?
#
loop_
_entity_poly.entity_id
_entity_poly.type
_entity_poly.pdbx_seq_one_letter_code
_entity_poly.pdbx_strand_id
1 'polypeptide(L)'
;MGRGHPWGRRISFSRHALHMEFNEVLNRRYSCRAFASRGVEQEIVDRILEAGRIAPTAVNKQPVHIWAISDPDTLEAVKGVTRSNYGAPLILVVGCRPADAWVRRYDGKNGAEVDAAIVATYLMLAAENEGLSTLWVGSFDPSLLRGILPDAEGYEVVAMINVGYPSPDSKPSAMHGERKPVGELVTRVSSKRH
;
A
#
# COMPACT_ATOMS: atom_id res chain seq x y z
N MET A 1 -24.18 -2.98 34.06
CA MET A 1 -22.70 -3.03 33.89
C MET A 1 -22.41 -3.42 32.45
N GLY A 2 -22.26 -2.43 31.57
CA GLY A 2 -22.00 -2.64 30.16
C GLY A 2 -20.54 -3.03 29.97
N ARG A 3 -20.30 -4.22 29.43
CA ARG A 3 -18.97 -4.64 29.00
C ARG A 3 -18.60 -3.83 27.74
N GLY A 4 -17.65 -2.90 27.89
CA GLY A 4 -17.06 -2.19 26.76
C GLY A 4 -16.50 -3.19 25.76
N HIS A 5 -16.75 -2.94 24.47
CA HIS A 5 -16.22 -3.74 23.38
C HIS A 5 -14.67 -3.72 23.44
N PRO A 6 -13.96 -4.86 23.37
CA PRO A 6 -12.50 -4.94 23.54
C PRO A 6 -11.71 -4.35 22.36
N TRP A 7 -12.37 -3.91 21.31
CA TRP A 7 -11.75 -3.30 20.13
C TRP A 7 -11.94 -1.78 20.24
N GLY A 8 -10.84 -1.06 20.46
CA GLY A 8 -10.80 0.39 20.62
C GLY A 8 -11.66 1.18 19.62
N ARG A 9 -11.84 2.47 19.85
CA ARG A 9 -12.77 3.35 19.12
C ARG A 9 -12.92 2.96 17.66
N ARG A 10 -14.14 2.62 17.24
CA ARG A 10 -14.48 2.49 15.81
C ARG A 10 -14.15 3.82 15.16
N ILE A 11 -13.25 3.78 14.18
CA ILE A 11 -13.02 4.94 13.32
C ILE A 11 -14.31 5.18 12.58
N SER A 12 -14.89 6.34 12.78
CA SER A 12 -16.03 6.80 12.00
C SER A 12 -15.49 7.23 10.64
N PHE A 13 -15.49 6.36 9.66
CA PHE A 13 -15.36 6.80 8.28
C PHE A 13 -16.54 7.73 7.98
N SER A 14 -16.24 9.00 7.67
CA SER A 14 -17.24 10.00 7.35
C SER A 14 -18.17 9.51 6.23
N ARG A 15 -19.48 9.64 6.40
CA ARG A 15 -20.51 9.25 5.41
C ARG A 15 -20.48 10.07 4.10
N HIS A 16 -19.49 10.91 3.89
CA HIS A 16 -19.37 11.81 2.73
C HIS A 16 -18.30 11.38 1.72
N ALA A 17 -17.54 10.30 1.95
CA ALA A 17 -16.74 9.67 0.91
C ALA A 17 -17.66 8.81 0.02
N LEU A 18 -17.44 8.83 -1.28
CA LEU A 18 -18.05 7.88 -2.21
C LEU A 18 -17.60 6.48 -1.79
N HIS A 19 -18.36 5.83 -0.92
CA HIS A 19 -18.08 4.45 -0.53
C HIS A 19 -18.37 3.57 -1.74
N MET A 20 -17.31 3.14 -2.42
CA MET A 20 -17.42 2.11 -3.44
C MET A 20 -17.69 0.76 -2.78
N GLU A 21 -18.51 -0.06 -3.42
CA GLU A 21 -18.61 -1.47 -3.05
C GLU A 21 -17.24 -2.14 -3.22
N PHE A 22 -16.89 -3.03 -2.31
CA PHE A 22 -15.56 -3.67 -2.29
C PHE A 22 -15.17 -4.31 -3.63
N ASN A 23 -16.10 -4.97 -4.29
CA ASN A 23 -15.87 -5.55 -5.62
C ASN A 23 -15.58 -4.48 -6.68
N GLU A 24 -16.17 -3.30 -6.56
CA GLU A 24 -15.90 -2.16 -7.45
C GLU A 24 -14.47 -1.65 -7.24
N VAL A 25 -14.02 -1.50 -6.00
CA VAL A 25 -12.62 -1.12 -5.68
C VAL A 25 -11.64 -2.09 -6.31
N LEU A 26 -11.86 -3.40 -6.17
CA LEU A 26 -10.98 -4.43 -6.75
C LEU A 26 -10.92 -4.38 -8.28
N ASN A 27 -12.06 -4.12 -8.94
CA ASN A 27 -12.15 -4.11 -10.39
C ASN A 27 -11.62 -2.80 -11.02
N ARG A 28 -11.83 -1.67 -10.35
CA ARG A 28 -11.42 -0.36 -10.84
C ARG A 28 -9.93 -0.09 -10.67
N ARG A 29 -9.34 -0.59 -9.58
CA ARG A 29 -7.93 -0.37 -9.30
C ARG A 29 -7.04 -0.85 -10.45
N TYR A 30 -6.22 0.05 -10.97
CA TYR A 30 -5.18 -0.26 -11.95
C TYR A 30 -3.87 0.44 -11.59
N SER A 31 -2.77 0.05 -12.22
CA SER A 31 -1.47 0.70 -12.09
C SER A 31 -1.45 2.01 -12.89
N CYS A 32 -1.75 3.12 -12.22
CA CYS A 32 -1.81 4.46 -12.81
C CYS A 32 -0.42 4.97 -13.16
N ARG A 33 -0.25 5.45 -14.40
CA ARG A 33 1.01 6.00 -14.91
C ARG A 33 0.86 7.41 -15.48
N ALA A 34 -0.19 8.12 -15.05
CA ALA A 34 -0.40 9.53 -15.37
C ALA A 34 -1.28 10.13 -14.27
N PHE A 35 -0.72 11.00 -13.45
CA PHE A 35 -1.39 11.67 -12.35
C PHE A 35 -1.68 13.13 -12.70
N ALA A 36 -2.80 13.67 -12.19
CA ALA A 36 -3.06 15.09 -12.21
C ALA A 36 -2.12 15.80 -11.22
N SER A 37 -1.80 17.07 -11.52
CA SER A 37 -0.96 17.90 -10.63
C SER A 37 -1.66 18.34 -9.34
N ARG A 38 -2.96 18.04 -9.19
CA ARG A 38 -3.74 18.33 -7.98
C ARG A 38 -3.18 17.55 -6.80
N GLY A 39 -2.90 18.25 -5.69
CA GLY A 39 -2.53 17.63 -4.43
C GLY A 39 -3.67 16.77 -3.86
N VAL A 40 -3.32 15.86 -2.96
CA VAL A 40 -4.29 15.04 -2.20
C VAL A 40 -4.60 15.75 -0.89
N GLU A 41 -5.87 15.88 -0.55
CA GLU A 41 -6.34 16.51 0.66
C GLU A 41 -5.88 15.71 1.89
N GLN A 42 -5.44 16.42 2.95
CA GLN A 42 -4.84 15.79 4.13
C GLN A 42 -5.79 14.78 4.81
N GLU A 43 -7.09 15.09 4.87
CA GLU A 43 -8.06 14.17 5.46
C GLU A 43 -8.20 12.86 4.67
N ILE A 44 -7.97 12.89 3.35
CA ILE A 44 -7.94 11.68 2.51
C ILE A 44 -6.66 10.89 2.81
N VAL A 45 -5.51 11.58 2.88
CA VAL A 45 -4.24 10.95 3.25
C VAL A 45 -4.35 10.26 4.60
N ASP A 46 -4.93 10.92 5.60
CA ASP A 46 -5.09 10.36 6.95
C ASP A 46 -5.96 9.10 6.95
N ARG A 47 -7.04 9.06 6.15
CA ARG A 47 -7.87 7.85 6.02
C ARG A 47 -7.14 6.70 5.34
N ILE A 48 -6.33 7.00 4.33
CA ILE A 48 -5.48 6.00 3.66
C ILE A 48 -4.45 5.43 4.64
N LEU A 49 -3.75 6.30 5.38
CA LEU A 49 -2.77 5.88 6.36
C LEU A 49 -3.39 5.04 7.49
N GLU A 50 -4.61 5.40 7.91
CA GLU A 50 -5.34 4.61 8.92
C GLU A 50 -5.70 3.21 8.40
N ALA A 51 -6.07 3.06 7.13
CA ALA A 51 -6.26 1.74 6.54
C ALA A 51 -4.98 0.90 6.58
N GLY A 52 -3.81 1.51 6.31
CA GLY A 52 -2.52 0.85 6.48
C GLY A 52 -2.23 0.46 7.93
N ARG A 53 -2.56 1.32 8.89
CA ARG A 53 -2.36 1.09 10.32
C ARG A 53 -3.14 -0.11 10.86
N ILE A 54 -4.36 -0.34 10.37
CA ILE A 54 -5.22 -1.46 10.79
C ILE A 54 -4.97 -2.76 10.02
N ALA A 55 -4.07 -2.74 9.02
CA ALA A 55 -3.71 -3.94 8.27
C ALA A 55 -3.12 -5.01 9.20
N PRO A 56 -3.42 -6.30 8.98
CA PRO A 56 -2.88 -7.36 9.82
C PRO A 56 -1.38 -7.56 9.57
N THR A 57 -0.66 -7.92 10.64
CA THR A 57 0.74 -8.36 10.57
C THR A 57 0.91 -9.65 11.34
N ALA A 58 1.96 -10.41 11.04
CA ALA A 58 2.25 -11.68 11.71
C ALA A 58 2.34 -11.49 13.24
N VAL A 59 1.47 -12.19 13.97
CA VAL A 59 1.29 -12.09 15.44
C VAL A 59 1.21 -10.64 15.97
N ASN A 60 0.71 -9.74 15.12
CA ASN A 60 0.56 -8.30 15.41
C ASN A 60 1.89 -7.60 15.79
N LYS A 61 3.00 -8.01 15.19
CA LYS A 61 4.33 -7.44 15.43
C LYS A 61 4.49 -6.01 14.89
N GLN A 62 3.73 -5.65 13.86
CA GLN A 62 3.71 -4.32 13.25
C GLN A 62 5.11 -3.77 12.88
N PRO A 63 5.96 -4.55 12.19
CA PRO A 63 7.34 -4.16 11.88
C PRO A 63 7.42 -3.21 10.69
N VAL A 64 6.34 -2.49 10.39
CA VAL A 64 6.17 -1.67 9.18
C VAL A 64 6.21 -0.20 9.53
N HIS A 65 6.85 0.60 8.68
CA HIS A 65 6.83 2.06 8.72
C HIS A 65 6.42 2.64 7.37
N ILE A 66 5.71 3.77 7.40
CA ILE A 66 5.25 4.46 6.22
C ILE A 66 5.75 5.90 6.26
N TRP A 67 6.49 6.31 5.23
CA TRP A 67 6.84 7.70 5.00
C TRP A 67 5.89 8.28 3.96
N ALA A 68 5.09 9.26 4.35
CA ALA A 68 4.18 9.97 3.45
C ALA A 68 4.87 11.25 2.95
N ILE A 69 5.14 11.31 1.65
CA ILE A 69 5.91 12.38 1.01
C ILE A 69 4.98 13.17 0.09
N SER A 70 4.67 14.41 0.46
CA SER A 70 3.90 15.36 -0.35
C SER A 70 4.58 16.72 -0.46
N ASP A 71 5.68 16.92 0.29
CA ASP A 71 6.51 18.10 0.21
C ASP A 71 7.20 18.19 -1.16
N PRO A 72 7.12 19.32 -1.89
CA PRO A 72 7.64 19.46 -3.24
C PRO A 72 9.15 19.18 -3.37
N ASP A 73 9.95 19.63 -2.42
CA ASP A 73 11.41 19.49 -2.46
C ASP A 73 11.80 18.01 -2.25
N THR A 74 11.14 17.33 -1.31
CA THR A 74 11.35 15.90 -1.07
C THR A 74 10.83 15.05 -2.23
N LEU A 75 9.68 15.40 -2.84
CA LEU A 75 9.17 14.74 -4.05
C LEU A 75 10.18 14.86 -5.20
N GLU A 76 10.80 16.04 -5.38
CA GLU A 76 11.82 16.23 -6.41
C GLU A 76 13.05 15.36 -6.15
N ALA A 77 13.53 15.28 -4.91
CA ALA A 77 14.62 14.39 -4.53
C ALA A 77 14.28 12.90 -4.81
N VAL A 78 13.06 12.47 -4.50
CA VAL A 78 12.58 11.10 -4.77
C VAL A 78 12.50 10.80 -6.27
N LYS A 79 12.27 11.78 -7.14
CA LYS A 79 12.37 11.57 -8.60
C LYS A 79 13.75 11.11 -9.05
N GLY A 80 14.79 11.48 -8.31
CA GLY A 80 16.16 11.03 -8.57
C GLY A 80 16.41 9.54 -8.33
N VAL A 81 15.58 8.89 -7.50
CA VAL A 81 15.77 7.48 -7.12
C VAL A 81 14.96 6.50 -7.97
N THR A 82 14.01 6.99 -8.78
CA THR A 82 13.19 6.16 -9.67
C THR A 82 12.73 6.94 -10.90
N ARG A 83 12.61 6.24 -12.03
CA ARG A 83 11.97 6.78 -13.23
C ARG A 83 10.43 6.60 -13.24
N SER A 84 9.88 5.99 -12.20
CA SER A 84 8.47 5.55 -12.16
C SER A 84 7.60 6.41 -11.24
N ASN A 85 7.89 7.71 -11.07
CA ASN A 85 7.05 8.60 -10.25
C ASN A 85 5.79 9.11 -10.99
N TYR A 86 5.85 9.26 -12.31
CA TYR A 86 4.75 9.68 -13.19
C TYR A 86 4.00 10.95 -12.73
N GLY A 87 4.70 11.87 -12.05
CA GLY A 87 4.13 13.11 -11.55
C GLY A 87 3.17 12.95 -10.36
N ALA A 88 3.24 11.85 -9.62
CA ALA A 88 2.39 11.64 -8.45
C ALA A 88 2.62 12.74 -7.39
N PRO A 89 1.54 13.38 -6.89
CA PRO A 89 1.62 14.44 -5.88
C PRO A 89 1.83 13.92 -4.46
N LEU A 90 1.66 12.63 -4.23
CA LEU A 90 1.89 11.94 -2.97
C LEU A 90 2.60 10.61 -3.25
N ILE A 91 3.63 10.32 -2.47
CA ILE A 91 4.32 9.03 -2.48
C ILE A 91 4.32 8.47 -1.07
N LEU A 92 3.79 7.26 -0.90
CA LEU A 92 3.86 6.51 0.35
C LEU A 92 4.98 5.48 0.21
N VAL A 93 6.08 5.70 0.91
CA VAL A 93 7.17 4.72 0.97
C VAL A 93 6.89 3.75 2.09
N VAL A 94 6.86 2.47 1.79
CA VAL A 94 6.58 1.41 2.77
C VAL A 94 7.86 0.63 3.01
N GLY A 95 8.31 0.65 4.26
CA GLY A 95 9.47 -0.10 4.73
C GLY A 95 9.11 -1.05 5.86
N CYS A 96 10.01 -1.98 6.14
CA CYS A 96 9.89 -2.87 7.28
C CYS A 96 11.21 -2.93 8.07
N ARG A 97 11.13 -3.25 9.36
CA ARG A 97 12.28 -3.51 10.21
C ARG A 97 12.37 -5.01 10.53
N PRO A 98 13.26 -5.76 9.84
CA PRO A 98 13.35 -7.21 10.01
C PRO A 98 13.62 -7.66 11.45
N ALA A 99 14.34 -6.84 12.24
CA ALA A 99 14.63 -7.16 13.64
C ALA A 99 13.37 -7.21 14.53
N ASP A 100 12.31 -6.48 14.18
CA ASP A 100 11.05 -6.42 14.93
C ASP A 100 10.01 -7.43 14.43
N ALA A 101 10.27 -8.08 13.29
CA ALA A 101 9.31 -8.95 12.62
C ALA A 101 9.21 -10.33 13.30
N TRP A 102 8.13 -11.02 12.97
CA TRP A 102 7.99 -12.43 13.30
C TRP A 102 8.88 -13.29 12.38
N VAL A 103 9.54 -14.26 13.00
CA VAL A 103 10.36 -15.24 12.28
C VAL A 103 9.73 -16.62 12.43
N ARG A 104 9.53 -17.30 11.30
CA ARG A 104 8.98 -18.65 11.26
C ARG A 104 9.98 -19.66 11.83
N ARG A 105 9.60 -20.30 12.94
CA ARG A 105 10.52 -21.18 13.71
C ARG A 105 11.02 -22.43 12.96
N TYR A 106 10.30 -22.85 11.91
CA TYR A 106 10.61 -24.10 11.21
C TYR A 106 11.77 -23.97 10.21
N ASP A 107 11.92 -22.80 9.59
CA ASP A 107 12.90 -22.55 8.53
C ASP A 107 13.59 -21.18 8.64
N GLY A 108 13.31 -20.42 9.69
CA GLY A 108 13.93 -19.11 9.91
C GLY A 108 13.45 -18.00 9.00
N LYS A 109 12.38 -18.23 8.19
CA LYS A 109 11.89 -17.20 7.26
C LYS A 109 11.33 -16.00 8.03
N ASN A 110 11.92 -14.83 7.79
CA ASN A 110 11.45 -13.54 8.32
C ASN A 110 10.20 -13.07 7.57
N GLY A 111 9.20 -12.57 8.31
CA GLY A 111 7.91 -12.13 7.78
C GLY A 111 7.81 -10.65 7.43
N ALA A 112 8.86 -9.85 7.63
CA ALA A 112 8.82 -8.39 7.54
C ALA A 112 8.31 -7.88 6.17
N GLU A 113 8.87 -8.38 5.07
CA GLU A 113 8.43 -7.96 3.72
C GLU A 113 6.99 -8.36 3.43
N VAL A 114 6.54 -9.51 3.93
CA VAL A 114 5.15 -9.97 3.76
C VAL A 114 4.21 -9.03 4.50
N ASP A 115 4.53 -8.65 5.73
CA ASP A 115 3.74 -7.70 6.52
C ASP A 115 3.68 -6.33 5.81
N ALA A 116 4.82 -5.84 5.30
CA ALA A 116 4.87 -4.59 4.54
C ALA A 116 4.04 -4.64 3.25
N ALA A 117 4.06 -5.76 2.52
CA ALA A 117 3.27 -5.94 1.31
C ALA A 117 1.76 -5.96 1.60
N ILE A 118 1.33 -6.53 2.74
CA ILE A 118 -0.05 -6.50 3.19
C ILE A 118 -0.46 -5.05 3.49
N VAL A 119 0.34 -4.30 4.26
CA VAL A 119 0.09 -2.89 4.57
C VAL A 119 -0.01 -2.06 3.28
N ALA A 120 0.96 -2.20 2.36
CA ALA A 120 0.95 -1.49 1.09
C ALA A 120 -0.30 -1.79 0.25
N THR A 121 -0.79 -3.03 0.27
CA THR A 121 -2.04 -3.42 -0.40
C THR A 121 -3.25 -2.71 0.21
N TYR A 122 -3.33 -2.62 1.54
CA TYR A 122 -4.40 -1.87 2.23
C TYR A 122 -4.38 -0.39 1.85
N LEU A 123 -3.20 0.24 1.81
CA LEU A 123 -3.05 1.64 1.37
C LEU A 123 -3.59 1.83 -0.06
N MET A 124 -3.24 0.94 -0.98
CA MET A 124 -3.68 1.02 -2.39
C MET A 124 -5.19 0.88 -2.54
N LEU A 125 -5.81 -0.07 -1.84
CA LEU A 125 -7.25 -0.29 -1.89
C LEU A 125 -8.01 0.87 -1.23
N ALA A 126 -7.49 1.41 -0.12
CA ALA A 126 -8.07 2.58 0.52
C ALA A 126 -8.00 3.82 -0.38
N ALA A 127 -6.88 4.05 -1.06
CA ALA A 127 -6.75 5.14 -2.01
C ALA A 127 -7.76 5.03 -3.16
N GLU A 128 -7.96 3.85 -3.73
CA GLU A 128 -8.98 3.62 -4.77
C GLU A 128 -10.39 3.91 -4.24
N ASN A 129 -10.70 3.48 -3.01
CA ASN A 129 -11.98 3.77 -2.36
C ASN A 129 -12.24 5.26 -2.15
N GLU A 130 -11.19 6.06 -2.01
CA GLU A 130 -11.24 7.53 -1.92
C GLU A 130 -11.28 8.21 -3.31
N GLY A 131 -11.36 7.45 -4.39
CA GLY A 131 -11.39 7.97 -5.76
C GLY A 131 -10.02 8.38 -6.31
N LEU A 132 -8.94 7.97 -5.65
CA LEU A 132 -7.58 8.16 -6.12
C LEU A 132 -7.10 6.93 -6.89
N SER A 133 -6.04 7.10 -7.66
CA SER A 133 -5.34 6.00 -8.31
C SER A 133 -3.96 5.79 -7.70
N THR A 134 -3.44 4.58 -7.87
CA THR A 134 -2.15 4.19 -7.31
C THR A 134 -1.26 3.46 -8.31
N LEU A 135 0.05 3.48 -8.03
CA LEU A 135 1.05 2.64 -8.69
C LEU A 135 2.00 2.07 -7.65
N TRP A 136 2.12 0.76 -7.59
CA TRP A 136 3.22 0.10 -6.88
C TRP A 136 4.51 0.22 -7.67
N VAL A 137 5.52 0.83 -7.10
CA VAL A 137 6.85 0.97 -7.68
C VAL A 137 7.82 0.11 -6.88
N GLY A 138 8.40 -0.91 -7.52
CA GLY A 138 9.49 -1.73 -6.97
C GLY A 138 10.85 -1.43 -7.59
N SER A 139 10.89 -0.58 -8.64
CA SER A 139 12.14 -0.20 -9.31
C SER A 139 12.62 1.16 -8.83
N PHE A 140 13.42 1.18 -7.79
CA PHE A 140 14.07 2.36 -7.21
C PHE A 140 15.42 1.98 -6.63
N ASP A 141 16.29 2.98 -6.40
CA ASP A 141 17.55 2.78 -5.65
C ASP A 141 17.25 2.87 -4.14
N PRO A 142 17.32 1.75 -3.39
CA PRO A 142 16.98 1.76 -1.96
C PRO A 142 18.04 2.49 -1.11
N SER A 143 19.27 2.61 -1.58
CA SER A 143 20.34 3.30 -0.86
C SER A 143 20.17 4.82 -0.94
N LEU A 144 19.90 5.33 -2.14
CA LEU A 144 19.58 6.74 -2.35
C LEU A 144 18.29 7.13 -1.62
N LEU A 145 17.26 6.29 -1.69
CA LEU A 145 16.00 6.57 -1.04
C LEU A 145 16.14 6.66 0.49
N ARG A 146 16.89 5.76 1.12
CA ARG A 146 17.18 5.84 2.57
C ARG A 146 17.91 7.13 2.97
N GLY A 147 18.76 7.68 2.09
CA GLY A 147 19.42 8.97 2.32
C GLY A 147 18.47 10.17 2.34
N ILE A 148 17.27 10.04 1.78
CA ILE A 148 16.24 11.09 1.74
C ILE A 148 15.29 10.95 2.94
N LEU A 149 15.00 9.71 3.37
CA LEU A 149 13.98 9.42 4.38
C LEU A 149 14.51 9.68 5.81
N PRO A 150 13.79 10.43 6.65
CA PRO A 150 14.15 10.58 8.05
C PRO A 150 13.97 9.26 8.80
N ASP A 151 14.82 9.00 9.80
CA ASP A 151 14.74 7.84 10.71
C ASP A 151 14.66 6.47 10.01
N ALA A 152 15.25 6.36 8.80
CA ALA A 152 15.22 5.14 8.00
C ALA A 152 16.24 4.07 8.44
N GLU A 153 17.03 4.32 9.47
CA GLU A 153 18.02 3.35 9.95
C GLU A 153 17.35 2.06 10.45
N GLY A 154 17.87 0.92 10.01
CA GLY A 154 17.32 -0.39 10.34
C GLY A 154 16.05 -0.78 9.59
N TYR A 155 15.53 0.09 8.72
CA TYR A 155 14.43 -0.24 7.82
C TYR A 155 14.93 -0.68 6.43
N GLU A 156 14.24 -1.67 5.89
CA GLU A 156 14.35 -2.08 4.49
C GLU A 156 13.14 -1.54 3.73
N VAL A 157 13.37 -0.77 2.66
CA VAL A 157 12.29 -0.25 1.84
C VAL A 157 11.77 -1.34 0.92
N VAL A 158 10.47 -1.63 1.00
CA VAL A 158 9.81 -2.70 0.25
C VAL A 158 9.15 -2.17 -1.01
N ALA A 159 8.50 -1.01 -0.92
CA ALA A 159 7.79 -0.42 -2.04
C ALA A 159 7.64 1.10 -1.90
N MET A 160 7.50 1.77 -3.04
CA MET A 160 6.94 3.12 -3.12
C MET A 160 5.55 3.00 -3.75
N ILE A 161 4.55 3.62 -3.14
CA ILE A 161 3.20 3.69 -3.67
C ILE A 161 2.95 5.12 -4.11
N ASN A 162 2.93 5.36 -5.41
CA ASN A 162 2.49 6.62 -5.97
C ASN A 162 0.98 6.75 -5.78
N VAL A 163 0.50 7.90 -5.35
CA VAL A 163 -0.90 8.17 -5.04
C VAL A 163 -1.29 9.53 -5.59
N GLY A 164 -2.48 9.62 -6.18
CA GLY A 164 -3.02 10.88 -6.67
C GLY A 164 -4.27 10.70 -7.50
N TYR A 165 -4.88 11.81 -7.90
CA TYR A 165 -5.97 11.77 -8.86
C TYR A 165 -5.43 11.35 -10.22
N PRO A 166 -6.12 10.43 -10.95
CA PRO A 166 -5.68 10.09 -12.30
C PRO A 166 -5.85 11.30 -13.22
N SER A 167 -4.90 11.49 -14.13
CA SER A 167 -5.07 12.48 -15.20
C SER A 167 -6.20 12.04 -16.15
N PRO A 168 -6.85 12.97 -16.88
CA PRO A 168 -7.88 12.63 -17.86
C PRO A 168 -7.42 11.60 -18.90
N ASP A 169 -6.13 11.59 -19.25
CA ASP A 169 -5.54 10.67 -20.22
C ASP A 169 -5.09 9.34 -19.60
N SER A 170 -5.24 9.18 -18.29
CA SER A 170 -4.83 7.97 -17.58
C SER A 170 -5.71 6.80 -17.94
N LYS A 171 -5.08 5.67 -18.28
CA LYS A 171 -5.77 4.44 -18.64
C LYS A 171 -4.99 3.21 -18.16
N PRO A 172 -5.67 2.10 -17.91
CA PRO A 172 -5.01 0.83 -17.66
C PRO A 172 -4.10 0.43 -18.82
N SER A 173 -2.97 -0.22 -18.54
CA SER A 173 -2.16 -0.84 -19.59
C SER A 173 -2.91 -2.00 -20.25
N ALA A 174 -2.51 -2.36 -21.50
CA ALA A 174 -3.10 -3.50 -22.19
C ALA A 174 -3.04 -4.80 -21.37
N MET A 175 -1.96 -5.02 -20.63
CA MET A 175 -1.78 -6.19 -19.76
C MET A 175 -2.67 -6.18 -18.51
N HIS A 176 -3.38 -5.08 -18.21
CA HIS A 176 -4.17 -5.01 -16.97
C HIS A 176 -5.26 -6.07 -16.91
N GLY A 177 -5.89 -6.39 -18.03
CA GLY A 177 -6.93 -7.41 -18.13
C GLY A 177 -6.41 -8.85 -18.26
N GLU A 178 -5.12 -9.04 -18.51
CA GLU A 178 -4.54 -10.37 -18.67
C GLU A 178 -4.40 -11.07 -17.32
N ARG A 179 -5.11 -12.17 -17.14
CA ARG A 179 -5.06 -13.00 -15.94
C ARG A 179 -5.00 -14.46 -16.32
N LYS A 180 -4.20 -15.20 -15.59
CA LYS A 180 -4.21 -16.66 -15.67
C LYS A 180 -5.58 -17.19 -15.26
N PRO A 181 -6.08 -18.24 -15.92
CA PRO A 181 -7.28 -18.95 -15.45
C PRO A 181 -7.16 -19.38 -13.99
N VAL A 182 -8.26 -19.35 -13.26
CA VAL A 182 -8.27 -19.73 -11.83
C VAL A 182 -7.68 -21.12 -11.61
N GLY A 183 -7.90 -22.06 -12.54
CA GLY A 183 -7.37 -23.42 -12.44
C GLY A 183 -5.84 -23.54 -12.50
N GLU A 184 -5.12 -22.53 -13.04
CA GLU A 184 -3.66 -22.48 -12.98
C GLU A 184 -3.13 -21.93 -11.64
N LEU A 185 -3.95 -21.20 -10.91
CA LEU A 185 -3.57 -20.56 -9.66
C LEU A 185 -4.04 -21.32 -8.43
N VAL A 186 -5.09 -22.15 -8.56
CA VAL A 186 -5.77 -22.79 -7.44
C VAL A 186 -5.86 -24.30 -7.63
N THR A 187 -5.30 -25.02 -6.70
CA THR A 187 -5.52 -26.48 -6.57
C THR A 187 -6.50 -26.73 -5.43
N ARG A 188 -7.65 -27.34 -5.75
CA ARG A 188 -8.61 -27.76 -4.73
C ARG A 188 -8.18 -29.11 -4.16
N VAL A 189 -7.73 -29.10 -2.91
CA VAL A 189 -7.34 -30.32 -2.20
C VAL A 189 -8.62 -30.91 -1.56
N SER A 190 -9.00 -32.11 -1.99
CA SER A 190 -10.06 -32.90 -1.36
C SER A 190 -9.47 -34.21 -0.84
N SER A 191 -9.91 -34.66 0.34
CA SER A 191 -9.59 -36.00 0.79
C SER A 191 -10.21 -36.99 -0.20
N LYS A 192 -9.39 -37.85 -0.85
CA LYS A 192 -9.95 -39.05 -1.50
C LYS A 192 -10.55 -39.88 -0.38
N ARG A 193 -11.89 -40.04 -0.35
CA ARG A 193 -12.48 -41.13 0.43
C ARG A 193 -12.06 -42.43 -0.26
N HIS A 194 -11.19 -43.17 0.40
CA HIS A 194 -10.91 -44.54 0.08
C HIS A 194 -12.05 -45.43 0.51
#